data_9fd898bcda2cbfb475c8a97be8d1fbc9
#
_entry.id   9fd898bcda2cbfb475c8a97be8d1fbc9
#
_cell.length_a   1.000
_cell.length_b   1.000
_cell.length_c   1.000
_cell.angle_alpha   90.00
_cell.angle_beta   90.00
_cell.angle_gamma   90.00
#
_symmetry.space_group_name_H-M   'P 1'
#
loop_
_entity.id
_entity.type
_entity.pdbx_description
1 polymer ?
#
loop_
_entity_poly.entity_id
_entity_poly.type
_entity_poly.pdbx_seq_one_letter_code
_entity_poly.pdbx_strand_id
1 'polypeptide(L)'
;MSGDRFYFKLALHRCINEIWYGRNFWQYLLVPFACFYGAVVWARKMAYESGVLNVFRARVPVLVVGNVSVGGTGKTPLTIWLASRLTDFGFKPGIVCGGYRGRAKSWPQQVRADSDNYVVGDEAIILAANTSVPVVAGPDRGQSVKALLEKHDVDIVLCDDGMQHYALARDIEIAVINGVQRLGNGKLLPAGPLRESRERLAEVDMIVCNGIPARGEFAMKYKADELRKVGNTE
;
A
#
# COMPACT_ATOMS: atom_id res chain seq x y z
N MET A 1 -14.97 30.27 -1.71
CA MET A 1 -13.73 29.75 -1.09
C MET A 1 -13.45 28.26 -1.36
N SER A 2 -14.33 27.45 -1.95
CA SER A 2 -14.02 26.02 -2.26
C SER A 2 -13.35 25.82 -3.64
N GLY A 3 -13.62 26.67 -4.61
CA GLY A 3 -13.08 26.57 -5.97
C GLY A 3 -11.56 26.77 -6.05
N ASP A 4 -11.03 27.79 -5.38
CA ASP A 4 -9.58 28.10 -5.44
C ASP A 4 -8.70 26.98 -4.89
N ARG A 5 -9.14 26.31 -3.82
CA ARG A 5 -8.44 25.14 -3.26
C ARG A 5 -8.43 23.93 -4.20
N PHE A 6 -9.49 23.77 -4.99
CA PHE A 6 -9.58 22.69 -5.98
C PHE A 6 -8.63 22.92 -7.15
N TYR A 7 -8.64 24.13 -7.73
CA TYR A 7 -7.72 24.50 -8.83
C TYR A 7 -6.26 24.45 -8.40
N PHE A 8 -5.94 24.92 -7.19
CA PHE A 8 -4.58 24.85 -6.64
C PHE A 8 -4.10 23.39 -6.48
N LYS A 9 -4.94 22.49 -5.97
CA LYS A 9 -4.60 21.07 -5.88
C LYS A 9 -4.37 20.45 -7.25
N LEU A 10 -5.19 20.79 -8.23
CA LEU A 10 -5.06 20.26 -9.59
C LEU A 10 -3.77 20.73 -10.27
N ALA A 11 -3.44 22.01 -10.11
CA ALA A 11 -2.19 22.60 -10.61
C ALA A 11 -0.95 21.96 -9.94
N LEU A 12 -1.01 21.76 -8.62
CA LEU A 12 0.06 21.09 -7.86
C LEU A 12 0.25 19.63 -8.33
N HIS A 13 -0.83 18.87 -8.53
CA HIS A 13 -0.76 17.51 -9.06
C HIS A 13 -0.14 17.47 -10.48
N ARG A 14 -0.50 18.40 -11.35
CA ARG A 14 0.11 18.49 -12.68
C ARG A 14 1.60 18.76 -12.60
N CYS A 15 2.00 19.76 -11.80
CA CYS A 15 3.40 20.10 -11.60
C CYS A 15 4.22 18.92 -11.05
N ILE A 16 3.69 18.21 -10.05
CA ILE A 16 4.33 16.99 -9.48
C ILE A 16 4.46 15.92 -10.56
N ASN A 17 3.43 15.67 -11.35
CA ASN A 17 3.46 14.68 -12.42
C ASN A 17 4.49 15.04 -13.50
N GLU A 18 4.60 16.30 -13.87
CA GLU A 18 5.62 16.77 -14.82
C GLU A 18 7.05 16.59 -14.29
N ILE A 19 7.26 16.79 -12.98
CA ILE A 19 8.56 16.57 -12.33
C ILE A 19 8.88 15.06 -12.29
N TRP A 20 7.92 14.22 -11.93
CA TRP A 20 8.15 12.80 -11.67
C TRP A 20 8.16 11.92 -12.93
N TYR A 21 7.35 12.29 -13.93
CA TYR A 21 7.17 11.48 -15.16
C TYR A 21 7.60 12.21 -16.43
N GLY A 22 7.88 13.53 -16.35
CA GLY A 22 8.38 14.34 -17.44
C GLY A 22 9.89 14.60 -17.37
N ARG A 23 10.40 15.36 -18.35
CA ARG A 23 11.79 15.87 -18.37
C ARG A 23 11.81 17.31 -17.88
N ASN A 24 11.64 17.54 -16.58
CA ASN A 24 11.58 18.87 -16.00
C ASN A 24 12.89 19.18 -15.22
N PHE A 25 13.44 20.39 -15.42
CA PHE A 25 14.65 20.84 -14.71
C PHE A 25 14.48 20.84 -13.18
N TRP A 26 13.28 21.14 -12.68
CA TRP A 26 12.97 21.21 -11.24
C TRP A 26 13.33 19.92 -10.48
N GLN A 27 13.30 18.77 -11.16
CA GLN A 27 13.73 17.51 -10.55
C GLN A 27 15.16 17.56 -10.00
N TYR A 28 16.07 18.32 -10.65
CA TYR A 28 17.48 18.39 -10.24
C TYR A 28 17.66 19.26 -8.99
N LEU A 29 16.87 20.32 -8.82
CA LEU A 29 16.86 21.13 -7.60
C LEU A 29 16.34 20.35 -6.39
N LEU A 30 15.51 19.32 -6.62
CA LEU A 30 14.97 18.48 -5.56
C LEU A 30 15.90 17.29 -5.21
N VAL A 31 16.95 17.02 -5.98
CA VAL A 31 17.89 15.91 -5.74
C VAL A 31 18.53 15.94 -4.35
N PRO A 32 19.02 17.08 -3.81
CA PRO A 32 19.62 17.10 -2.48
C PRO A 32 18.63 16.62 -1.39
N PHE A 33 17.35 17.03 -1.50
CA PHE A 33 16.29 16.59 -0.59
C PHE A 33 15.96 15.12 -0.76
N ALA A 34 16.00 14.60 -2.00
CA ALA A 34 15.82 13.18 -2.27
C ALA A 34 16.97 12.32 -1.72
N CYS A 35 18.21 12.82 -1.76
CA CYS A 35 19.35 12.15 -1.13
C CYS A 35 19.18 12.10 0.40
N PHE A 36 18.76 13.20 1.01
CA PHE A 36 18.48 13.22 2.46
C PHE A 36 17.35 12.25 2.83
N TYR A 37 16.24 12.28 2.09
CA TYR A 37 15.13 11.34 2.27
C TYR A 37 15.61 9.88 2.14
N GLY A 38 16.41 9.59 1.10
CA GLY A 38 16.99 8.26 0.88
C GLY A 38 17.87 7.80 2.03
N ALA A 39 18.70 8.69 2.58
CA ALA A 39 19.53 8.39 3.74
C ALA A 39 18.70 8.04 4.98
N VAL A 40 17.59 8.77 5.22
CA VAL A 40 16.65 8.48 6.32
C VAL A 40 15.96 7.13 6.13
N VAL A 41 15.47 6.84 4.90
CA VAL A 41 14.82 5.56 4.59
C VAL A 41 15.81 4.41 4.76
N TRP A 42 17.03 4.56 4.25
CA TRP A 42 18.08 3.57 4.40
C TRP A 42 18.46 3.34 5.87
N ALA A 43 18.72 4.40 6.63
CA ALA A 43 19.06 4.30 8.04
C ALA A 43 17.95 3.61 8.86
N ARG A 44 16.69 3.92 8.57
CA ARG A 44 15.55 3.28 9.20
C ARG A 44 15.48 1.79 8.86
N LYS A 45 15.68 1.40 7.59
CA LYS A 45 15.72 0.00 7.16
C LYS A 45 16.82 -0.74 7.91
N MET A 46 18.05 -0.20 7.92
CA MET A 46 19.20 -0.77 8.62
C MET A 46 18.97 -0.94 10.14
N ALA A 47 18.25 0.00 10.77
CA ALA A 47 17.95 -0.08 12.20
C ALA A 47 16.99 -1.24 12.54
N TYR A 48 16.07 -1.60 11.63
CA TYR A 48 15.25 -2.81 11.76
C TYR A 48 16.05 -4.09 11.47
N GLU A 49 16.81 -4.11 10.39
CA GLU A 49 17.61 -5.28 9.98
C GLU A 49 18.69 -5.65 11.00
N SER A 50 19.31 -4.64 11.63
CA SER A 50 20.30 -4.84 12.70
C SER A 50 19.72 -5.16 14.07
N GLY A 51 18.39 -5.17 14.22
CA GLY A 51 17.71 -5.46 15.48
C GLY A 51 17.72 -4.29 16.50
N VAL A 52 18.21 -3.10 16.12
CA VAL A 52 18.13 -1.89 16.97
C VAL A 52 16.66 -1.49 17.19
N LEU A 53 15.83 -1.65 16.17
CA LEU A 53 14.39 -1.44 16.30
C LEU A 53 13.67 -2.80 16.35
N ASN A 54 12.65 -2.88 17.20
CA ASN A 54 11.89 -4.10 17.40
C ASN A 54 11.02 -4.44 16.18
N VAL A 55 11.06 -5.71 15.79
CA VAL A 55 10.23 -6.28 14.74
C VAL A 55 9.22 -7.25 15.36
N PHE A 56 7.95 -6.99 15.14
CA PHE A 56 6.88 -7.91 15.56
C PHE A 56 6.78 -9.07 14.57
N ARG A 57 6.87 -10.31 15.06
CA ARG A 57 6.65 -11.52 14.28
C ARG A 57 5.35 -12.17 14.70
N ALA A 58 4.45 -12.36 13.73
CA ALA A 58 3.21 -13.09 13.93
C ALA A 58 3.45 -14.59 14.07
N ARG A 59 2.48 -15.30 14.67
CA ARG A 59 2.48 -16.77 14.78
C ARG A 59 2.00 -17.48 13.51
N VAL A 60 1.49 -16.73 12.54
CA VAL A 60 1.04 -17.21 11.22
C VAL A 60 1.81 -16.48 10.14
N PRO A 61 1.92 -17.04 8.92
CA PRO A 61 2.57 -16.38 7.81
C PRO A 61 1.98 -15.00 7.50
N VAL A 62 2.85 -14.05 7.18
CA VAL A 62 2.50 -12.68 6.79
C VAL A 62 2.93 -12.44 5.34
N LEU A 63 1.97 -12.16 4.48
CA LEU A 63 2.17 -11.77 3.11
C LEU A 63 1.93 -10.26 2.98
N VAL A 64 2.94 -9.53 2.55
CA VAL A 64 2.88 -8.08 2.35
C VAL A 64 2.66 -7.77 0.89
N VAL A 65 1.62 -6.99 0.59
CA VAL A 65 1.41 -6.36 -0.72
C VAL A 65 1.75 -4.88 -0.60
N GLY A 66 2.62 -4.40 -1.47
CA GLY A 66 3.03 -3.00 -1.41
C GLY A 66 3.56 -2.48 -2.74
N ASN A 67 4.16 -1.30 -2.72
CA ASN A 67 4.84 -0.72 -3.87
C ASN A 67 6.00 0.17 -3.43
N VAL A 68 6.93 0.40 -4.32
CA VAL A 68 8.09 1.28 -4.11
C VAL A 68 7.83 2.73 -4.52
N SER A 69 6.70 3.02 -5.19
CA SER A 69 6.36 4.36 -5.70
C SER A 69 5.09 4.91 -5.08
N VAL A 70 4.93 6.22 -5.07
CA VAL A 70 3.67 6.88 -4.71
C VAL A 70 2.66 6.71 -5.85
N GLY A 71 1.37 6.49 -5.51
CA GLY A 71 0.26 6.44 -6.45
C GLY A 71 -0.48 5.13 -6.45
N GLY A 72 -1.55 5.07 -7.24
CA GLY A 72 -2.40 3.89 -7.38
C GLY A 72 -1.78 2.86 -8.32
N THR A 73 -1.12 1.87 -7.78
CA THR A 73 -0.51 0.78 -8.57
C THR A 73 -1.43 -0.45 -8.72
N GLY A 74 -2.49 -0.53 -7.90
CA GLY A 74 -3.41 -1.69 -7.89
C GLY A 74 -3.16 -2.64 -6.72
N LYS A 75 -2.55 -2.19 -5.62
CA LYS A 75 -2.30 -3.01 -4.42
C LYS A 75 -3.59 -3.59 -3.85
N THR A 76 -4.53 -2.74 -3.50
CA THR A 76 -5.80 -3.12 -2.88
C THR A 76 -6.61 -4.14 -3.72
N PRO A 77 -6.78 -3.96 -5.05
CA PRO A 77 -7.36 -5.00 -5.90
C PRO A 77 -6.60 -6.33 -5.86
N LEU A 78 -5.26 -6.31 -5.84
CA LEU A 78 -4.47 -7.52 -5.72
C LEU A 78 -4.68 -8.19 -4.36
N THR A 79 -4.71 -7.42 -3.28
CA THR A 79 -4.97 -7.93 -1.92
C THR A 79 -6.35 -8.59 -1.82
N ILE A 80 -7.38 -7.99 -2.41
CA ILE A 80 -8.73 -8.56 -2.50
C ILE A 80 -8.72 -9.89 -3.27
N TRP A 81 -8.06 -9.92 -4.43
CA TRP A 81 -7.94 -11.12 -5.25
C TRP A 81 -7.20 -12.23 -4.51
N LEU A 82 -6.10 -11.91 -3.83
CA LEU A 82 -5.33 -12.88 -3.04
C LEU A 82 -6.17 -13.44 -1.89
N ALA A 83 -6.93 -12.59 -1.17
CA ALA A 83 -7.79 -13.03 -0.10
C ALA A 83 -8.83 -14.05 -0.61
N SER A 84 -9.47 -13.78 -1.76
CA SER A 84 -10.41 -14.71 -2.39
C SER A 84 -9.73 -16.02 -2.77
N ARG A 85 -8.58 -15.96 -3.45
CA ARG A 85 -7.85 -17.16 -3.90
C ARG A 85 -7.36 -18.03 -2.74
N LEU A 86 -6.83 -17.42 -1.69
CA LEU A 86 -6.41 -18.15 -0.50
C LEU A 86 -7.60 -18.84 0.16
N THR A 87 -8.76 -18.19 0.21
CA THR A 87 -10.00 -18.81 0.72
C THR A 87 -10.43 -19.99 -0.16
N ASP A 88 -10.37 -19.84 -1.49
CA ASP A 88 -10.69 -20.93 -2.43
C ASP A 88 -9.76 -22.15 -2.23
N PHE A 89 -8.52 -21.94 -1.82
CA PHE A 89 -7.55 -22.99 -1.47
C PHE A 89 -7.70 -23.55 -0.05
N GLY A 90 -8.70 -23.07 0.70
CA GLY A 90 -9.01 -23.58 2.04
C GLY A 90 -8.25 -22.90 3.19
N PHE A 91 -7.50 -21.83 2.91
CA PHE A 91 -6.91 -20.98 3.94
C PHE A 91 -7.96 -20.07 4.57
N LYS A 92 -7.65 -19.56 5.77
CA LYS A 92 -8.44 -18.56 6.49
C LYS A 92 -7.68 -17.23 6.53
N PRO A 93 -7.64 -16.48 5.42
CA PRO A 93 -6.90 -15.23 5.41
C PRO A 93 -7.58 -14.15 6.25
N GLY A 94 -6.76 -13.24 6.79
CA GLY A 94 -7.22 -11.99 7.38
C GLY A 94 -6.40 -10.83 6.81
N ILE A 95 -7.00 -9.64 6.69
CA ILE A 95 -6.37 -8.47 6.09
C ILE A 95 -6.05 -7.43 7.16
N VAL A 96 -4.85 -6.84 7.10
CA VAL A 96 -4.49 -5.64 7.84
C VAL A 96 -4.12 -4.51 6.87
N CYS A 97 -4.58 -3.28 7.18
CA CYS A 97 -4.32 -2.11 6.35
C CYS A 97 -4.04 -0.85 7.19
N GLY A 98 -3.70 0.30 6.55
CA GLY A 98 -3.24 1.50 7.23
C GLY A 98 -4.29 2.33 7.95
N GLY A 99 -5.53 2.19 7.58
CA GLY A 99 -6.56 3.14 7.98
C GLY A 99 -6.26 4.56 7.47
N TYR A 100 -5.71 4.67 6.25
CA TYR A 100 -5.31 5.95 5.66
C TYR A 100 -6.49 6.92 5.62
N ARG A 101 -6.27 8.16 6.12
CA ARG A 101 -7.28 9.22 6.33
C ARG A 101 -8.33 8.91 7.40
N GLY A 102 -8.32 7.76 8.02
CA GLY A 102 -9.17 7.47 9.17
C GLY A 102 -8.81 8.35 10.37
N ARG A 103 -9.81 8.67 11.18
CA ARG A 103 -9.70 9.53 12.37
C ARG A 103 -10.28 8.86 13.61
N ALA A 104 -10.07 7.56 13.75
CA ALA A 104 -10.47 6.84 14.94
C ALA A 104 -9.77 7.40 16.19
N LYS A 105 -10.49 7.46 17.31
CA LYS A 105 -9.95 7.89 18.60
C LYS A 105 -8.96 6.88 19.19
N SER A 106 -9.09 5.62 18.81
CA SER A 106 -8.21 4.52 19.21
C SER A 106 -7.96 3.58 18.03
N TRP A 107 -6.80 2.95 18.00
CA TRP A 107 -6.40 1.96 17.00
C TRP A 107 -5.90 0.70 17.71
N PRO A 108 -5.98 -0.49 17.09
CA PRO A 108 -6.56 -0.77 15.76
C PRO A 108 -8.09 -0.84 15.76
N GLN A 109 -8.71 -0.71 14.57
CA GLN A 109 -10.15 -0.82 14.36
C GLN A 109 -10.51 -2.07 13.55
N GLN A 110 -11.53 -2.81 13.99
CA GLN A 110 -12.20 -3.81 13.16
C GLN A 110 -13.00 -3.09 12.08
N VAL A 111 -12.89 -3.53 10.83
CA VAL A 111 -13.53 -2.87 9.69
C VAL A 111 -14.59 -3.78 9.09
N ARG A 112 -15.76 -3.21 8.83
CA ARG A 112 -16.87 -3.83 8.11
C ARG A 112 -17.27 -2.96 6.93
N ALA A 113 -18.02 -3.50 5.99
CA ALA A 113 -18.51 -2.76 4.83
C ALA A 113 -19.36 -1.55 5.20
N ASP A 114 -20.03 -1.60 6.36
CA ASP A 114 -20.89 -0.55 6.92
C ASP A 114 -20.15 0.38 7.91
N SER A 115 -18.83 0.24 8.08
CA SER A 115 -18.06 1.11 8.95
C SER A 115 -18.01 2.55 8.42
N ASP A 116 -17.91 3.52 9.33
CA ASP A 116 -17.77 4.93 8.96
C ASP A 116 -16.40 5.20 8.33
N ASN A 117 -16.37 5.68 7.09
CA ASN A 117 -15.16 6.00 6.34
C ASN A 117 -14.32 7.10 7.01
N TYR A 118 -14.97 8.02 7.73
CA TYR A 118 -14.28 9.05 8.50
C TYR A 118 -13.47 8.45 9.66
N VAL A 119 -13.92 7.32 10.20
CA VAL A 119 -13.26 6.63 11.31
C VAL A 119 -12.12 5.75 10.82
N VAL A 120 -12.37 4.89 9.83
CA VAL A 120 -11.43 3.82 9.42
C VAL A 120 -10.67 4.09 8.12
N GLY A 121 -11.12 5.08 7.32
CA GLY A 121 -10.56 5.41 6.02
C GLY A 121 -11.16 4.61 4.87
N ASP A 122 -11.16 5.21 3.67
CA ASP A 122 -11.82 4.68 2.48
C ASP A 122 -11.23 3.33 2.03
N GLU A 123 -9.91 3.18 2.05
CA GLU A 123 -9.22 1.96 1.62
C GLU A 123 -9.62 0.74 2.46
N ALA A 124 -9.79 0.94 3.77
CA ALA A 124 -10.19 -0.13 4.68
C ALA A 124 -11.61 -0.64 4.39
N ILE A 125 -12.54 0.28 4.05
CA ILE A 125 -13.91 -0.08 3.67
C ILE A 125 -13.93 -0.82 2.35
N ILE A 126 -13.14 -0.38 1.35
CA ILE A 126 -13.04 -1.07 0.06
C ILE A 126 -12.60 -2.52 0.26
N LEU A 127 -11.62 -2.77 1.13
CA LEU A 127 -11.20 -4.13 1.47
C LEU A 127 -12.34 -4.92 2.12
N ALA A 128 -13.00 -4.37 3.13
CA ALA A 128 -14.07 -5.05 3.85
C ALA A 128 -15.33 -5.29 3.00
N ALA A 129 -15.66 -4.36 2.08
CA ALA A 129 -16.83 -4.48 1.21
C ALA A 129 -16.63 -5.48 0.06
N ASN A 130 -15.38 -5.78 -0.32
CA ASN A 130 -15.07 -6.65 -1.45
C ASN A 130 -14.44 -7.99 -1.04
N THR A 131 -14.43 -8.30 0.27
CA THR A 131 -13.94 -9.58 0.79
C THR A 131 -14.88 -10.11 1.88
N SER A 132 -14.89 -11.43 2.07
CA SER A 132 -15.59 -12.08 3.18
C SER A 132 -14.69 -12.35 4.38
N VAL A 133 -13.45 -11.88 4.34
CA VAL A 133 -12.45 -12.14 5.39
C VAL A 133 -12.39 -10.99 6.40
N PRO A 134 -11.94 -11.23 7.64
CA PRO A 134 -11.81 -10.17 8.63
C PRO A 134 -10.77 -9.12 8.21
N VAL A 135 -11.11 -7.84 8.38
CA VAL A 135 -10.25 -6.70 8.07
C VAL A 135 -10.01 -5.86 9.33
N VAL A 136 -8.75 -5.54 9.58
CA VAL A 136 -8.33 -4.66 10.69
C VAL A 136 -7.52 -3.50 10.14
N ALA A 137 -7.90 -2.27 10.50
CA ALA A 137 -7.18 -1.07 10.12
C ALA A 137 -6.40 -0.49 11.30
N GLY A 138 -5.20 0.01 11.03
CA GLY A 138 -4.40 0.72 12.04
C GLY A 138 -3.04 1.16 11.52
N PRO A 139 -2.50 2.27 12.06
CA PRO A 139 -1.18 2.80 11.67
C PRO A 139 -0.04 1.87 12.09
N ASP A 140 -0.18 1.17 13.21
CA ASP A 140 0.75 0.14 13.66
C ASP A 140 0.29 -1.23 13.15
N ARG A 141 1.00 -1.77 12.18
CA ARG A 141 0.68 -3.06 11.56
C ARG A 141 0.84 -4.24 12.53
N GLY A 142 1.83 -4.19 13.42
CA GLY A 142 2.04 -5.24 14.42
C GLY A 142 0.85 -5.33 15.39
N GLN A 143 0.39 -4.19 15.90
CA GLN A 143 -0.80 -4.13 16.74
C GLN A 143 -2.08 -4.56 15.99
N SER A 144 -2.19 -4.19 14.70
CA SER A 144 -3.31 -4.60 13.86
C SER A 144 -3.33 -6.12 13.64
N VAL A 145 -2.19 -6.74 13.37
CA VAL A 145 -2.05 -8.20 13.25
C VAL A 145 -2.38 -8.89 14.57
N LYS A 146 -1.88 -8.37 15.68
CA LYS A 146 -2.20 -8.93 17.02
C LYS A 146 -3.71 -8.91 17.27
N ALA A 147 -4.37 -7.78 17.08
CA ALA A 147 -5.81 -7.64 17.27
C ALA A 147 -6.64 -8.53 16.31
N LEU A 148 -6.16 -8.73 15.09
CA LEU A 148 -6.76 -9.65 14.11
C LEU A 148 -6.71 -11.09 14.62
N LEU A 149 -5.53 -11.56 15.03
CA LEU A 149 -5.29 -12.94 15.48
C LEU A 149 -5.92 -13.27 16.84
N GLU A 150 -6.17 -12.26 17.68
CA GLU A 150 -6.87 -12.43 18.96
C GLU A 150 -8.38 -12.64 18.79
N LYS A 151 -8.96 -12.07 17.72
CA LYS A 151 -10.42 -12.03 17.54
C LYS A 151 -10.93 -13.01 16.50
N HIS A 152 -10.07 -13.45 15.60
CA HIS A 152 -10.46 -14.27 14.46
C HIS A 152 -9.54 -15.48 14.30
N ASP A 153 -10.12 -16.58 13.80
CA ASP A 153 -9.40 -17.79 13.41
C ASP A 153 -8.79 -17.60 12.02
N VAL A 154 -7.58 -17.00 12.00
CA VAL A 154 -6.82 -16.65 10.80
C VAL A 154 -5.53 -17.45 10.77
N ASP A 155 -5.22 -18.08 9.63
CA ASP A 155 -4.01 -18.87 9.41
C ASP A 155 -2.98 -18.21 8.47
N ILE A 156 -3.36 -17.12 7.78
CA ILE A 156 -2.48 -16.28 6.97
C ILE A 156 -2.93 -14.82 7.00
N VAL A 157 -1.98 -13.90 7.16
CA VAL A 157 -2.25 -12.45 7.17
C VAL A 157 -1.81 -11.81 5.86
N LEU A 158 -2.71 -11.05 5.24
CA LEU A 158 -2.42 -10.15 4.12
C LEU A 158 -2.27 -8.73 4.64
N CYS A 159 -1.12 -8.09 4.37
CA CYS A 159 -0.88 -6.69 4.76
C CYS A 159 -0.94 -5.79 3.53
N ASP A 160 -2.01 -5.00 3.39
CA ASP A 160 -2.16 -4.03 2.30
C ASP A 160 -1.36 -2.75 2.58
N ASP A 161 -0.61 -2.29 1.55
CA ASP A 161 0.36 -1.17 1.61
C ASP A 161 1.34 -1.30 2.79
N GLY A 162 1.89 -2.52 2.95
CA GLY A 162 2.73 -2.89 4.08
C GLY A 162 4.24 -2.78 3.84
N MET A 163 4.71 -2.52 2.62
CA MET A 163 6.12 -2.64 2.24
C MET A 163 7.05 -1.77 3.11
N GLN A 164 6.68 -0.54 3.43
CA GLN A 164 7.42 0.37 4.26
C GLN A 164 7.30 0.11 5.78
N HIS A 165 6.51 -0.88 6.20
CA HIS A 165 6.29 -1.21 7.60
C HIS A 165 7.26 -2.28 8.11
N TYR A 166 8.56 -1.95 8.18
CA TYR A 166 9.64 -2.86 8.60
C TYR A 166 9.49 -3.40 10.03
N ALA A 167 8.67 -2.73 10.88
CA ALA A 167 8.33 -3.22 12.20
C ALA A 167 7.50 -4.51 12.20
N LEU A 168 6.94 -4.92 11.04
CA LEU A 168 6.23 -6.18 10.85
C LEU A 168 7.10 -7.16 10.07
N ALA A 169 7.45 -8.28 10.70
CA ALA A 169 8.10 -9.40 10.01
C ALA A 169 7.17 -9.96 8.93
N ARG A 170 7.73 -10.34 7.82
CA ARG A 170 7.02 -10.86 6.65
C ARG A 170 7.68 -12.12 6.14
N ASP A 171 6.89 -13.01 5.58
CA ASP A 171 7.35 -14.27 5.01
C ASP A 171 7.33 -14.23 3.47
N ILE A 172 6.42 -13.43 2.90
CA ILE A 172 6.33 -13.19 1.46
C ILE A 172 6.08 -11.70 1.24
N GLU A 173 6.75 -11.14 0.24
CA GLU A 173 6.61 -9.74 -0.14
C GLU A 173 6.34 -9.60 -1.64
N ILE A 174 5.22 -8.95 -1.99
CA ILE A 174 4.79 -8.71 -3.37
C ILE A 174 4.82 -7.21 -3.66
N ALA A 175 5.63 -6.81 -4.62
CA ALA A 175 5.65 -5.45 -5.13
C ALA A 175 4.68 -5.28 -6.31
N VAL A 176 3.80 -4.28 -6.25
CA VAL A 176 2.89 -3.96 -7.35
C VAL A 176 3.39 -2.74 -8.10
N ILE A 177 3.56 -2.87 -9.41
CA ILE A 177 4.03 -1.79 -10.29
C ILE A 177 2.93 -1.39 -11.27
N ASN A 178 2.78 -0.09 -11.51
CA ASN A 178 1.95 0.42 -12.60
C ASN A 178 2.69 0.25 -13.93
N GLY A 179 2.13 -0.50 -14.87
CA GLY A 179 2.77 -0.84 -16.15
C GLY A 179 2.99 0.35 -17.09
N VAL A 180 2.24 1.45 -16.92
CA VAL A 180 2.38 2.67 -17.71
C VAL A 180 3.40 3.62 -17.08
N GLN A 181 3.23 3.94 -15.82
CA GLN A 181 4.07 4.90 -15.10
C GLN A 181 5.40 4.32 -14.66
N ARG A 182 5.47 3.00 -14.49
CA ARG A 182 6.64 2.27 -14.02
C ARG A 182 7.22 2.92 -12.76
N LEU A 183 8.50 3.23 -12.77
CA LEU A 183 9.23 3.89 -11.68
C LEU A 183 9.41 5.40 -11.91
N GLY A 184 8.67 5.98 -12.88
CA GLY A 184 8.82 7.38 -13.26
C GLY A 184 10.24 7.73 -13.68
N ASN A 185 10.77 8.85 -13.19
CA ASN A 185 12.15 9.28 -13.43
C ASN A 185 13.22 8.50 -12.61
N GLY A 186 12.79 7.49 -11.82
CA GLY A 186 13.67 6.63 -11.03
C GLY A 186 14.28 7.27 -9.79
N LYS A 187 13.86 8.49 -9.42
CA LYS A 187 14.37 9.21 -8.25
C LYS A 187 13.46 9.01 -7.05
N LEU A 188 14.06 9.16 -5.86
CA LEU A 188 13.33 9.16 -4.59
C LEU A 188 12.55 10.46 -4.39
N LEU A 189 11.58 10.44 -3.51
CA LEU A 189 10.87 11.62 -3.04
C LEU A 189 11.85 12.67 -2.48
N PRO A 190 11.63 13.97 -2.74
CA PRO A 190 10.56 14.56 -3.56
C PRO A 190 10.94 14.71 -5.05
N ALA A 191 12.17 14.40 -5.48
CA ALA A 191 12.66 14.59 -6.85
C ALA A 191 12.02 13.59 -7.85
N GLY A 192 11.46 12.49 -7.37
CA GLY A 192 10.75 11.47 -8.15
C GLY A 192 9.69 10.78 -7.31
N PRO A 193 8.99 9.79 -7.88
CA PRO A 193 7.84 9.14 -7.24
C PRO A 193 8.24 8.07 -6.23
N LEU A 194 9.53 7.71 -6.08
CA LEU A 194 9.93 6.55 -5.32
C LEU A 194 9.93 6.83 -3.81
N ARG A 195 9.27 5.94 -3.05
CA ARG A 195 9.30 5.86 -1.58
C ARG A 195 10.56 5.14 -1.09
N GLU A 196 11.03 4.17 -1.88
CA GLU A 196 12.22 3.36 -1.67
C GLU A 196 13.00 3.25 -2.97
N SER A 197 14.29 2.94 -2.89
CA SER A 197 15.12 2.82 -4.09
C SER A 197 14.62 1.68 -5.00
N ARG A 198 14.93 1.76 -6.28
CA ARG A 198 14.52 0.74 -7.25
C ARG A 198 15.14 -0.63 -6.97
N GLU A 199 16.30 -0.65 -6.32
CA GLU A 199 17.01 -1.86 -5.92
C GLU A 199 16.19 -2.71 -4.96
N ARG A 200 15.25 -2.09 -4.23
CA ARG A 200 14.29 -2.76 -3.35
C ARG A 200 13.44 -3.81 -4.08
N LEU A 201 13.22 -3.63 -5.39
CA LEU A 201 12.50 -4.61 -6.20
C LEU A 201 13.26 -5.93 -6.40
N ALA A 202 14.56 -5.95 -6.21
CA ALA A 202 15.36 -7.17 -6.26
C ALA A 202 15.30 -7.98 -4.95
N GLU A 203 14.76 -7.39 -3.89
CA GLU A 203 14.66 -8.02 -2.57
C GLU A 203 13.27 -8.66 -2.31
N VAL A 204 12.27 -8.35 -3.14
CA VAL A 204 10.92 -8.91 -3.02
C VAL A 204 10.81 -10.27 -3.67
N ASP A 205 9.88 -11.11 -3.19
CA ASP A 205 9.65 -12.45 -3.73
C ASP A 205 8.97 -12.42 -5.09
N MET A 206 8.07 -11.46 -5.31
CA MET A 206 7.32 -11.33 -6.56
C MET A 206 7.09 -9.87 -6.95
N ILE A 207 7.12 -9.63 -8.26
CA ILE A 207 6.73 -8.34 -8.84
C ILE A 207 5.49 -8.56 -9.71
N VAL A 208 4.40 -7.86 -9.39
CA VAL A 208 3.15 -7.87 -10.15
C VAL A 208 3.00 -6.55 -10.88
N CYS A 209 2.87 -6.61 -12.20
CA CYS A 209 2.70 -5.44 -13.05
C CYS A 209 1.23 -5.28 -13.45
N ASN A 210 0.61 -4.17 -13.05
CA ASN A 210 -0.71 -3.78 -13.50
C ASN A 210 -0.59 -3.12 -14.88
N GLY A 211 -0.77 -3.93 -15.92
CA GLY A 211 -0.60 -3.57 -17.33
C GLY A 211 0.33 -4.52 -18.08
N ILE A 212 1.26 -3.98 -18.86
CA ILE A 212 2.23 -4.77 -19.65
C ILE A 212 3.45 -5.10 -18.77
N PRO A 213 3.68 -6.39 -18.43
CA PRO A 213 4.80 -6.79 -17.60
C PRO A 213 6.12 -6.75 -18.37
N ALA A 214 7.21 -6.49 -17.66
CA ALA A 214 8.56 -6.76 -18.14
C ALA A 214 8.96 -8.22 -17.82
N ARG A 215 10.15 -8.61 -18.27
CA ARG A 215 10.67 -9.95 -17.99
C ARG A 215 10.84 -10.15 -16.47
N GLY A 216 10.32 -11.24 -15.96
CA GLY A 216 10.36 -11.58 -14.53
C GLY A 216 9.22 -10.97 -13.71
N GLU A 217 8.26 -10.28 -14.33
CA GLU A 217 7.08 -9.73 -13.68
C GLU A 217 5.83 -10.55 -14.03
N PHE A 218 4.91 -10.69 -13.08
CA PHE A 218 3.61 -11.30 -13.31
C PHE A 218 2.61 -10.25 -13.82
N ALA A 219 1.84 -10.61 -14.86
CA ALA A 219 0.83 -9.70 -15.40
C ALA A 219 -0.42 -9.66 -14.50
N MET A 220 -0.91 -8.46 -14.20
CA MET A 220 -2.22 -8.21 -13.63
C MET A 220 -2.99 -7.27 -14.57
N LYS A 221 -4.25 -7.60 -14.86
CA LYS A 221 -5.18 -6.72 -15.55
C LYS A 221 -6.36 -6.45 -14.65
N TYR A 222 -6.58 -5.20 -14.36
CA TYR A 222 -7.78 -4.75 -13.66
C TYR A 222 -8.91 -4.58 -14.68
N LYS A 223 -10.02 -5.29 -14.47
CA LYS A 223 -11.26 -5.09 -15.23
C LYS A 223 -12.26 -4.40 -14.30
N ALA A 224 -12.72 -3.21 -14.68
CA ALA A 224 -13.90 -2.63 -14.06
C ALA A 224 -15.13 -3.36 -14.62
N ASP A 225 -15.90 -4.03 -13.76
CA ASP A 225 -17.05 -4.80 -14.22
C ASP A 225 -18.20 -3.88 -14.62
N GLU A 226 -18.77 -3.11 -13.74
CA GLU A 226 -19.88 -2.21 -14.04
C GLU A 226 -19.76 -0.89 -13.28
N LEU A 227 -20.14 0.19 -13.95
CA LEU A 227 -20.37 1.48 -13.28
C LEU A 227 -21.65 1.36 -12.45
N ARG A 228 -21.53 1.14 -11.14
CA ARG A 228 -22.68 1.21 -10.25
C ARG A 228 -22.88 2.66 -9.82
N LYS A 229 -24.10 3.15 -9.99
CA LYS A 229 -24.51 4.46 -9.47
C LYS A 229 -24.35 4.43 -7.95
N VAL A 230 -23.50 5.28 -7.39
CA VAL A 230 -23.44 5.54 -5.95
C VAL A 230 -24.68 6.37 -5.62
N GLY A 231 -25.75 5.74 -5.22
CA GLY A 231 -26.98 6.44 -4.91
C GLY A 231 -28.01 5.51 -4.31
N ASN A 232 -28.43 5.88 -3.09
CA ASN A 232 -29.60 5.43 -2.37
C ASN A 232 -30.01 3.95 -2.57
N THR A 233 -29.58 3.15 -1.63
CA THR A 233 -30.34 1.96 -1.24
C THR A 233 -31.65 2.46 -0.63
N GLU A 234 -32.72 2.54 -1.39
CA GLU A 234 -34.08 2.23 -0.92
C GLU A 234 -34.26 0.72 -0.99
#